data_ecd97dc70ad1cafd9bcc63fc8d935055
#
_entry.id   ecd97dc70ad1cafd9bcc63fc8d935055
#
_cell.length_a   1.000
_cell.length_b   1.000
_cell.length_c   1.000
_cell.angle_alpha   90.00
_cell.angle_beta   90.00
_cell.angle_gamma   90.00
#
_symmetry.space_group_name_H-M   'P 1'
#
loop_
_entity.id
_entity.type
_entity.pdbx_description
1 polymer ?
#
loop_
_entity_poly.entity_id
_entity_poly.type
_entity_poly.pdbx_seq_one_letter_code
_entity_poly.pdbx_strand_id
1 'polypeptide(L)'
;MLLGQTHIAAESTVSEMTVDAIYWAAVRGTPCWARDHRGHVRELPMSRWIGGQGAARDDRFADEHVLRLCSPRPTLDLGCGPGRFTAALQHRGSAALGVDTCHTAVQLTRQRGGTAIQADLFGPLPAAGCWDQILLIDGNIGIGGNPMQTLRRVAELLAPDGIVIVEIDLPLAKSGHELLRWETEHHVGKWFPWSRVNADALDDIAAVAGFLIVNIVEIHSRVIAVLCRHTHGRGY
;
A
#
# COMPACT_ATOMS: atom_id res chain seq x y z
N MET A 1 62.63 9.70 9.40
CA MET A 1 62.01 8.44 8.96
C MET A 1 60.63 8.38 9.61
N LEU A 2 59.62 8.97 8.98
CA LEU A 2 58.23 9.05 9.47
C LEU A 2 57.44 8.09 8.63
N LEU A 3 56.97 7.02 9.26
CA LEU A 3 56.06 6.04 8.65
C LEU A 3 54.64 6.63 8.66
N GLY A 4 54.16 6.95 7.48
CA GLY A 4 52.75 7.33 7.27
C GLY A 4 51.84 6.12 7.51
N GLN A 5 50.95 6.23 8.50
CA GLN A 5 49.84 5.32 8.65
C GLN A 5 48.74 5.74 7.65
N THR A 6 48.57 4.99 6.60
CA THR A 6 47.42 5.05 5.71
C THR A 6 46.22 4.47 6.46
N HIS A 7 45.33 5.31 6.92
CA HIS A 7 44.00 4.88 7.34
C HIS A 7 43.24 4.41 6.09
N ILE A 8 43.18 3.11 5.91
CA ILE A 8 42.20 2.50 4.98
C ILE A 8 40.85 2.66 5.67
N ALA A 9 40.05 3.58 5.18
CA ALA A 9 38.63 3.64 5.54
C ALA A 9 37.99 2.30 5.13
N ALA A 10 37.50 1.56 6.10
CA ALA A 10 36.73 0.34 5.83
C ALA A 10 35.51 0.74 5.02
N GLU A 11 35.47 0.42 3.74
CA GLU A 11 34.24 0.46 2.97
C GLU A 11 33.24 -0.47 3.68
N SER A 12 32.22 0.13 4.28
CA SER A 12 31.11 -0.64 4.85
C SER A 12 30.43 -1.36 3.70
N THR A 13 30.69 -2.65 3.56
CA THR A 13 30.05 -3.51 2.55
C THR A 13 28.55 -3.57 2.88
N VAL A 14 27.75 -2.80 2.12
CA VAL A 14 26.29 -2.86 2.19
C VAL A 14 25.86 -4.23 1.70
N SER A 15 25.20 -5.02 2.56
CA SER A 15 24.73 -6.36 2.20
C SER A 15 23.30 -6.35 1.70
N GLU A 16 22.97 -7.23 0.75
CA GLU A 16 21.60 -7.40 0.26
C GLU A 16 20.75 -8.14 1.31
N MET A 17 19.56 -7.61 1.59
CA MET A 17 18.55 -8.23 2.47
C MET A 17 17.22 -8.39 1.75
N THR A 18 16.41 -9.33 2.26
CA THR A 18 15.02 -9.47 1.79
C THR A 18 14.19 -8.28 2.24
N VAL A 19 13.14 -7.94 1.49
CA VAL A 19 12.16 -6.91 1.86
C VAL A 19 11.57 -7.21 3.25
N ASP A 20 11.32 -8.49 3.55
CA ASP A 20 10.80 -8.94 4.83
C ASP A 20 11.73 -8.59 6.00
N ALA A 21 13.03 -8.79 5.84
CA ALA A 21 14.02 -8.49 6.87
C ALA A 21 14.16 -6.97 7.09
N ILE A 22 14.14 -6.16 6.02
CA ILE A 22 14.15 -4.69 6.14
C ILE A 22 12.86 -4.20 6.81
N TYR A 23 11.72 -4.78 6.42
CA TYR A 23 10.43 -4.46 7.04
C TYR A 23 10.42 -4.76 8.54
N TRP A 24 10.96 -5.93 8.93
CA TRP A 24 11.11 -6.31 10.34
C TRP A 24 11.99 -5.33 11.11
N ALA A 25 13.11 -4.90 10.52
CA ALA A 25 13.97 -3.87 11.12
C ALA A 25 13.23 -2.54 11.32
N ALA A 26 12.49 -2.10 10.28
CA ALA A 26 11.71 -0.87 10.30
C ALA A 26 10.62 -0.88 11.39
N VAL A 27 9.89 -1.97 11.54
CA VAL A 27 8.87 -2.14 12.60
C VAL A 27 9.47 -2.04 14.00
N ARG A 28 10.73 -2.43 14.16
CA ARG A 28 11.47 -2.34 15.44
C ARG A 28 12.15 -1.00 15.68
N GLY A 29 11.91 -0.03 14.81
CA GLY A 29 12.42 1.34 14.95
C GLY A 29 13.78 1.59 14.30
N THR A 30 14.31 0.64 13.51
CA THR A 30 15.50 0.92 12.69
C THR A 30 15.13 1.92 11.60
N PRO A 31 15.86 3.02 11.41
CA PRO A 31 15.63 3.95 10.31
C PRO A 31 15.72 3.24 8.97
N CYS A 32 14.65 3.34 8.19
CA CYS A 32 14.54 2.72 6.88
C CYS A 32 13.95 3.70 5.88
N TRP A 33 14.38 3.61 4.64
CA TRP A 33 13.91 4.49 3.58
C TRP A 33 13.73 3.75 2.26
N ALA A 34 12.92 4.33 1.40
CA ALA A 34 12.82 3.94 0.00
C ALA A 34 13.71 4.85 -0.85
N ARG A 35 14.50 4.25 -1.73
CA ARG A 35 15.26 4.94 -2.76
C ARG A 35 14.68 4.63 -4.12
N ASP A 36 14.49 5.67 -4.96
CA ASP A 36 14.12 5.49 -6.36
C ASP A 36 15.37 5.30 -7.25
N HIS A 37 15.15 4.87 -8.50
CA HIS A 37 16.21 4.67 -9.49
C HIS A 37 16.93 5.96 -9.92
N ARG A 38 16.42 7.14 -9.53
CA ARG A 38 17.05 8.45 -9.76
C ARG A 38 17.87 8.92 -8.57
N GLY A 39 17.85 8.14 -7.47
CA GLY A 39 18.61 8.43 -6.26
C GLY A 39 17.85 9.22 -5.18
N HIS A 40 16.59 9.61 -5.40
CA HIS A 40 15.79 10.27 -4.36
C HIS A 40 15.49 9.29 -3.24
N VAL A 41 15.55 9.79 -2.02
CA VAL A 41 15.35 9.02 -0.80
C VAL A 41 14.15 9.55 -0.03
N ARG A 42 13.29 8.64 0.44
CA ARG A 42 12.12 8.96 1.28
C ARG A 42 12.10 8.01 2.47
N GLU A 43 11.97 8.53 3.66
CA GLU A 43 11.78 7.71 4.85
C GLU A 43 10.52 6.86 4.72
N LEU A 44 10.56 5.60 5.18
CA LEU A 44 9.38 4.76 5.23
C LEU A 44 8.44 5.26 6.32
N PRO A 45 7.16 5.54 6.04
CA PRO A 45 6.22 6.12 7.01
C PRO A 45 5.71 5.04 7.99
N MET A 46 6.61 4.37 8.70
CA MET A 46 6.30 3.21 9.55
C MET A 46 5.29 3.53 10.65
N SER A 47 5.37 4.72 11.25
CA SER A 47 4.40 5.15 12.26
C SER A 47 2.97 5.21 11.70
N ARG A 48 2.81 5.69 10.44
CA ARG A 48 1.53 5.66 9.72
C ARG A 48 1.08 4.23 9.43
N TRP A 49 1.96 3.41 8.85
CA TRP A 49 1.61 2.02 8.49
C TRP A 49 1.24 1.18 9.71
N ILE A 50 1.97 1.37 10.81
CA ILE A 50 1.62 0.75 12.09
C ILE A 50 0.30 1.30 12.62
N GLY A 51 0.04 2.59 12.47
CA GLY A 51 -1.18 3.22 12.95
C GLY A 51 -1.32 3.28 14.47
N GLY A 52 -2.53 3.50 14.95
CA GLY A 52 -2.82 3.58 16.38
C GLY A 52 -2.27 4.85 17.04
N GLN A 53 -1.94 4.79 18.33
CA GLN A 53 -1.50 5.97 19.10
C GLN A 53 -0.13 6.52 18.66
N GLY A 54 0.70 5.70 18.01
CA GLY A 54 2.01 6.11 17.49
C GLY A 54 1.96 6.89 16.18
N ALA A 55 0.82 6.85 15.46
CA ALA A 55 0.65 7.62 14.24
C ALA A 55 0.36 9.10 14.53
N ALA A 56 0.70 9.99 13.59
CA ALA A 56 0.34 11.39 13.66
C ALA A 56 -1.18 11.59 13.77
N ARG A 57 -1.61 12.72 14.37
CA ARG A 57 -3.04 13.01 14.54
C ARG A 57 -3.78 13.05 13.21
N ASP A 58 -3.17 13.66 12.21
CA ASP A 58 -3.75 13.81 10.87
C ASP A 58 -3.87 12.45 10.15
N ASP A 59 -2.88 11.56 10.31
CA ASP A 59 -2.94 10.19 9.80
C ASP A 59 -4.08 9.40 10.45
N ARG A 60 -4.26 9.50 11.77
CA ARG A 60 -5.37 8.84 12.48
C ARG A 60 -6.72 9.37 12.03
N PHE A 61 -6.84 10.69 11.78
CA PHE A 61 -8.06 11.29 11.28
C PHE A 61 -8.40 10.79 9.88
N ALA A 62 -7.41 10.71 9.00
CA ALA A 62 -7.59 10.18 7.65
C ALA A 62 -7.93 8.68 7.66
N ASP A 63 -7.26 7.87 8.49
CA ASP A 63 -7.59 6.45 8.67
C ASP A 63 -9.03 6.25 9.14
N GLU A 64 -9.49 7.06 10.11
CA GLU A 64 -10.87 7.03 10.58
C GLU A 64 -11.86 7.41 9.49
N HIS A 65 -11.49 8.32 8.58
CA HIS A 65 -12.32 8.65 7.43
C HIS A 65 -12.44 7.48 6.45
N VAL A 66 -11.31 6.82 6.12
CA VAL A 66 -11.32 5.60 5.28
C VAL A 66 -12.23 4.54 5.91
N LEU A 67 -12.09 4.29 7.21
CA LEU A 67 -12.93 3.32 7.92
C LEU A 67 -14.42 3.67 7.94
N ARG A 68 -14.79 4.96 7.86
CA ARG A 68 -16.19 5.40 7.72
C ARG A 68 -16.75 5.23 6.31
N LEU A 69 -15.90 5.23 5.29
CA LEU A 69 -16.30 4.88 3.92
C LEU A 69 -16.61 3.38 3.78
N CYS A 70 -16.03 2.55 4.66
CA CYS A 70 -16.31 1.12 4.69
C CYS A 70 -17.66 0.86 5.42
N SER A 71 -18.53 0.11 4.78
CA SER A 71 -19.72 -0.48 5.41
C SER A 71 -19.37 -1.83 6.08
N PRO A 72 -20.24 -2.41 6.93
CA PRO A 72 -20.00 -3.72 7.54
C PRO A 72 -20.20 -4.87 6.52
N ARG A 73 -19.43 -4.86 5.44
CA ARG A 73 -19.50 -5.82 4.32
C ARG A 73 -18.13 -6.47 4.11
N PRO A 74 -18.06 -7.63 3.44
CA PRO A 74 -16.81 -8.29 3.11
C PRO A 74 -15.80 -7.35 2.45
N THR A 75 -14.63 -7.19 3.07
CA THR A 75 -13.59 -6.26 2.62
C THR A 75 -12.27 -6.96 2.42
N LEU A 76 -11.63 -6.72 1.26
CA LEU A 76 -10.30 -7.19 0.94
C LEU A 76 -9.31 -6.01 1.02
N ASP A 77 -8.29 -6.13 1.86
CA ASP A 77 -7.25 -5.11 2.07
C ASP A 77 -5.98 -5.55 1.35
N LEU A 78 -5.72 -4.98 0.17
CA LEU A 78 -4.61 -5.35 -0.71
C LEU A 78 -3.34 -4.55 -0.40
N GLY A 79 -2.28 -5.24 0.01
CA GLY A 79 -1.08 -4.64 0.59
C GLY A 79 -1.36 -4.17 2.02
N CYS A 80 -1.95 -5.04 2.83
CA CYS A 80 -2.48 -4.68 4.15
C CYS A 80 -1.40 -4.20 5.15
N GLY A 81 -0.12 -4.45 4.86
CA GLY A 81 0.97 -4.10 5.76
C GLY A 81 0.77 -4.68 7.17
N PRO A 82 1.01 -3.89 8.24
CA PRO A 82 0.80 -4.34 9.62
C PRO A 82 -0.68 -4.44 10.03
N GLY A 83 -1.62 -4.29 9.09
CA GLY A 83 -3.04 -4.60 9.27
C GLY A 83 -3.86 -3.55 10.01
N ARG A 84 -3.49 -2.26 9.95
CA ARG A 84 -4.24 -1.23 10.66
C ARG A 84 -5.71 -1.14 10.22
N PHE A 85 -5.98 -1.30 8.92
CA PHE A 85 -7.35 -1.33 8.40
C PHE A 85 -8.02 -2.68 8.58
N THR A 86 -7.34 -3.78 8.21
CA THR A 86 -7.87 -5.14 8.34
C THR A 86 -8.33 -5.42 9.78
N ALA A 87 -7.48 -5.16 10.78
CA ALA A 87 -7.83 -5.37 12.18
C ALA A 87 -8.96 -4.43 12.65
N ALA A 88 -8.91 -3.14 12.28
CA ALA A 88 -9.95 -2.19 12.67
C ALA A 88 -11.33 -2.55 12.10
N LEU A 89 -11.39 -3.02 10.85
CA LEU A 89 -12.63 -3.47 10.22
C LEU A 89 -13.20 -4.69 10.94
N GLN A 90 -12.37 -5.67 11.28
CA GLN A 90 -12.81 -6.85 12.03
C GLN A 90 -13.29 -6.50 13.44
N HIS A 91 -12.62 -5.59 14.14
CA HIS A 91 -13.10 -5.09 15.43
C HIS A 91 -14.45 -4.36 15.33
N ARG A 92 -14.80 -3.84 14.16
CA ARG A 92 -16.11 -3.24 13.86
C ARG A 92 -17.15 -4.25 13.36
N GLY A 93 -16.81 -5.54 13.37
CA GLY A 93 -17.71 -6.64 12.96
C GLY A 93 -17.77 -6.89 11.45
N SER A 94 -16.90 -6.27 10.65
CA SER A 94 -16.81 -6.56 9.21
C SER A 94 -15.97 -7.81 8.96
N ALA A 95 -16.36 -8.64 8.00
CA ALA A 95 -15.49 -9.69 7.47
C ALA A 95 -14.38 -9.05 6.62
N ALA A 96 -13.17 -8.96 7.15
CA ALA A 96 -12.03 -8.39 6.44
C ALA A 96 -10.90 -9.41 6.27
N LEU A 97 -10.24 -9.40 5.10
CA LEU A 97 -9.06 -10.20 4.80
C LEU A 97 -7.93 -9.29 4.30
N GLY A 98 -6.81 -9.30 5.00
CA GLY A 98 -5.58 -8.65 4.55
C GLY A 98 -4.77 -9.57 3.63
N VAL A 99 -4.18 -8.99 2.60
CA VAL A 99 -3.25 -9.67 1.67
C VAL A 99 -1.96 -8.87 1.61
N ASP A 100 -0.83 -9.52 1.85
CA ASP A 100 0.48 -8.92 1.70
C ASP A 100 1.52 -9.97 1.27
N THR A 101 2.53 -9.59 0.54
CA THR A 101 3.65 -10.48 0.17
C THR A 101 4.67 -10.62 1.29
N CYS A 102 4.74 -9.65 2.20
CA CYS A 102 5.66 -9.62 3.32
C CYS A 102 5.15 -10.50 4.48
N HIS A 103 5.90 -11.54 4.81
CA HIS A 103 5.55 -12.45 5.91
C HIS A 103 5.41 -11.70 7.25
N THR A 104 6.34 -10.80 7.55
CA THR A 104 6.32 -9.99 8.78
C THR A 104 5.04 -9.14 8.87
N ALA A 105 4.62 -8.52 7.77
CA ALA A 105 3.38 -7.74 7.72
C ALA A 105 2.15 -8.59 8.04
N VAL A 106 2.05 -9.78 7.43
CA VAL A 106 0.97 -10.74 7.69
C VAL A 106 0.94 -11.20 9.16
N GLN A 107 2.10 -11.49 9.75
CA GLN A 107 2.19 -11.86 11.16
C GLN A 107 1.72 -10.73 12.09
N LEU A 108 2.12 -9.50 11.81
CA LEU A 108 1.70 -8.33 12.59
C LEU A 108 0.18 -8.09 12.49
N THR A 109 -0.40 -8.27 11.30
CA THR A 109 -1.85 -8.20 11.10
C THR A 109 -2.57 -9.23 11.98
N ARG A 110 -2.10 -10.48 11.99
CA ARG A 110 -2.67 -11.56 12.81
C ARG A 110 -2.51 -11.29 14.32
N GLN A 111 -1.37 -10.78 14.77
CA GLN A 111 -1.14 -10.40 16.16
C GLN A 111 -2.08 -9.30 16.64
N ARG A 112 -2.61 -8.47 15.74
CA ARG A 112 -3.62 -7.43 16.01
C ARG A 112 -5.04 -7.95 15.99
N GLY A 113 -5.24 -9.26 15.80
CA GLY A 113 -6.56 -9.88 15.67
C GLY A 113 -7.14 -9.79 14.26
N GLY A 114 -6.37 -9.32 13.27
CA GLY A 114 -6.78 -9.32 11.87
C GLY A 114 -6.58 -10.69 11.20
N THR A 115 -7.41 -11.04 10.26
CA THR A 115 -7.19 -12.19 9.38
C THR A 115 -6.38 -11.75 8.17
N ALA A 116 -5.24 -12.40 7.91
CA ALA A 116 -4.40 -12.07 6.76
C ALA A 116 -3.74 -13.31 6.15
N ILE A 117 -3.45 -13.24 4.85
CA ILE A 117 -2.72 -14.27 4.11
C ILE A 117 -1.49 -13.67 3.43
N GLN A 118 -0.43 -14.47 3.37
CA GLN A 118 0.74 -14.12 2.56
C GLN A 118 0.48 -14.55 1.12
N ALA A 119 0.25 -13.59 0.24
CA ALA A 119 -0.01 -13.84 -1.17
C ALA A 119 0.34 -12.62 -2.03
N ASP A 120 0.59 -12.86 -3.31
CA ASP A 120 0.67 -11.82 -4.32
C ASP A 120 -0.75 -11.44 -4.77
N LEU A 121 -1.03 -10.15 -4.84
CA LEU A 121 -2.34 -9.65 -5.31
C LEU A 121 -2.66 -10.09 -6.75
N PHE A 122 -1.64 -10.33 -7.57
CA PHE A 122 -1.80 -10.81 -8.94
C PHE A 122 -1.94 -12.34 -9.04
N GLY A 123 -1.68 -13.05 -7.93
CA GLY A 123 -1.85 -14.49 -7.82
C GLY A 123 -3.28 -14.92 -7.47
N PRO A 124 -3.50 -16.21 -7.23
CA PRO A 124 -4.79 -16.71 -6.77
C PRO A 124 -5.16 -16.16 -5.39
N LEU A 125 -6.34 -15.54 -5.28
CA LEU A 125 -6.90 -15.05 -4.02
C LEU A 125 -8.28 -15.66 -3.78
N PRO A 126 -8.68 -15.87 -2.51
CA PRO A 126 -9.96 -16.46 -2.17
C PRO A 126 -11.13 -15.53 -2.53
N ALA A 127 -12.30 -16.11 -2.74
CA ALA A 127 -13.57 -15.41 -2.96
C ALA A 127 -13.53 -14.36 -4.09
N ALA A 128 -12.81 -14.65 -5.18
CA ALA A 128 -12.79 -13.76 -6.35
C ALA A 128 -14.20 -13.49 -6.86
N GLY A 129 -14.51 -12.23 -7.15
CA GLY A 129 -15.85 -11.79 -7.58
C GLY A 129 -16.87 -11.63 -6.44
N CYS A 130 -16.48 -11.83 -5.18
CA CYS A 130 -17.38 -11.79 -4.02
C CYS A 130 -17.05 -10.71 -2.99
N TRP A 131 -16.00 -9.91 -3.21
CA TRP A 131 -15.63 -8.85 -2.29
C TRP A 131 -16.47 -7.60 -2.53
N ASP A 132 -17.22 -7.17 -1.53
CA ASP A 132 -18.05 -5.97 -1.63
C ASP A 132 -17.23 -4.68 -1.56
N GLN A 133 -16.06 -4.74 -0.92
CA GLN A 133 -15.16 -3.61 -0.76
C GLN A 133 -13.71 -4.05 -0.94
N ILE A 134 -12.92 -3.25 -1.65
CA ILE A 134 -11.48 -3.48 -1.79
C ILE A 134 -10.75 -2.20 -1.39
N LEU A 135 -9.73 -2.33 -0.55
CA LEU A 135 -8.85 -1.25 -0.13
C LEU A 135 -7.52 -1.32 -0.90
N LEU A 136 -7.09 -0.17 -1.42
CA LEU A 136 -5.77 0.09 -1.99
C LEU A 136 -5.21 1.36 -1.33
N ILE A 137 -4.79 1.24 -0.07
CA ILE A 137 -4.36 2.39 0.74
C ILE A 137 -2.83 2.54 0.69
N ASP A 138 -2.30 3.70 1.09
CA ASP A 138 -0.86 4.04 1.04
C ASP A 138 -0.25 3.98 -0.38
N GLY A 139 -1.05 4.27 -1.40
CA GLY A 139 -0.61 4.23 -2.80
C GLY A 139 -0.52 2.82 -3.40
N ASN A 140 -1.14 1.82 -2.78
CA ASN A 140 -1.09 0.41 -3.21
C ASN A 140 -1.66 0.14 -4.61
N ILE A 141 -2.38 1.10 -5.20
CA ILE A 141 -2.72 1.08 -6.63
C ILE A 141 -1.45 0.97 -7.50
N GLY A 142 -0.31 1.44 -7.01
CA GLY A 142 0.99 1.43 -7.68
C GLY A 142 1.77 0.12 -7.58
N ILE A 143 1.30 -0.87 -6.84
CA ILE A 143 1.97 -2.18 -6.68
C ILE A 143 2.20 -2.81 -8.07
N GLY A 144 3.42 -3.34 -8.27
CA GLY A 144 3.82 -3.96 -9.54
C GLY A 144 4.10 -2.96 -10.66
N GLY A 145 4.02 -1.65 -10.40
CA GLY A 145 4.36 -0.59 -11.36
C GLY A 145 3.34 -0.38 -12.48
N ASN A 146 2.19 -1.06 -12.44
CA ASN A 146 1.15 -0.95 -13.46
C ASN A 146 -0.25 -0.79 -12.82
N PRO A 147 -0.67 0.45 -12.53
CA PRO A 147 -1.97 0.74 -11.92
C PRO A 147 -3.17 0.21 -12.71
N MET A 148 -3.07 0.19 -14.04
CA MET A 148 -4.09 -0.39 -14.91
C MET A 148 -4.27 -1.89 -14.64
N GLN A 149 -3.17 -2.64 -14.52
CA GLN A 149 -3.21 -4.06 -14.18
C GLN A 149 -3.79 -4.28 -12.80
N THR A 150 -3.40 -3.42 -11.84
CA THR A 150 -3.94 -3.45 -10.47
C THR A 150 -5.46 -3.27 -10.48
N LEU A 151 -6.00 -2.25 -11.17
CA LEU A 151 -7.46 -2.05 -11.23
C LEU A 151 -8.18 -3.16 -12.00
N ARG A 152 -7.60 -3.72 -13.06
CA ARG A 152 -8.18 -4.90 -13.74
C ARG A 152 -8.25 -6.10 -12.78
N ARG A 153 -7.20 -6.32 -12.01
CA ARG A 153 -7.21 -7.37 -10.98
C ARG A 153 -8.27 -7.12 -9.91
N VAL A 154 -8.39 -5.90 -9.45
CA VAL A 154 -9.44 -5.48 -8.52
C VAL A 154 -10.84 -5.76 -9.11
N ALA A 155 -11.05 -5.48 -10.39
CA ALA A 155 -12.31 -5.80 -11.06
C ALA A 155 -12.64 -7.30 -11.03
N GLU A 156 -11.66 -8.20 -11.14
CA GLU A 156 -11.88 -9.64 -11.03
C GLU A 156 -12.26 -10.08 -9.61
N LEU A 157 -11.77 -9.39 -8.59
CA LEU A 157 -11.98 -9.70 -7.18
C LEU A 157 -13.28 -9.11 -6.63
N LEU A 158 -13.69 -7.97 -7.17
CA LEU A 158 -14.82 -7.17 -6.70
C LEU A 158 -16.17 -7.78 -7.11
N ALA A 159 -17.12 -7.81 -6.18
CA ALA A 159 -18.51 -8.13 -6.48
C ALA A 159 -19.12 -7.12 -7.48
N PRO A 160 -20.21 -7.46 -8.19
CA PRO A 160 -20.80 -6.57 -9.20
C PRO A 160 -21.13 -5.17 -8.70
N ASP A 161 -21.68 -5.04 -7.49
CA ASP A 161 -22.04 -3.76 -6.87
C ASP A 161 -21.02 -3.31 -5.81
N GLY A 162 -19.81 -3.84 -5.88
CA GLY A 162 -18.74 -3.52 -4.95
C GLY A 162 -18.08 -2.17 -5.24
N ILE A 163 -17.37 -1.65 -4.25
CA ILE A 163 -16.62 -0.39 -4.32
C ILE A 163 -15.13 -0.62 -4.06
N VAL A 164 -14.32 0.27 -4.62
CA VAL A 164 -12.88 0.34 -4.32
C VAL A 164 -12.61 1.64 -3.60
N ILE A 165 -11.91 1.57 -2.48
CA ILE A 165 -11.41 2.74 -1.76
C ILE A 165 -9.90 2.78 -2.00
N VAL A 166 -9.45 3.82 -2.70
CA VAL A 166 -8.05 3.93 -3.13
C VAL A 166 -7.44 5.22 -2.61
N GLU A 167 -6.25 5.13 -2.03
CA GLU A 167 -5.43 6.28 -1.73
C GLU A 167 -4.48 6.55 -2.88
N ILE A 168 -4.45 7.80 -3.31
CA ILE A 168 -3.63 8.28 -4.42
C ILE A 168 -2.72 9.42 -3.95
N ASP A 169 -1.78 9.80 -4.80
CA ASP A 169 -0.88 10.91 -4.55
C ASP A 169 -1.61 12.26 -4.59
N LEU A 170 -1.04 13.26 -3.91
CA LEU A 170 -1.52 14.64 -3.98
C LEU A 170 -1.57 15.17 -5.42
N PRO A 171 -2.46 16.12 -5.74
CA PRO A 171 -2.67 16.58 -7.12
C PRO A 171 -1.42 17.10 -7.84
N LEU A 172 -0.50 17.74 -7.09
CA LEU A 172 0.74 18.27 -7.66
C LEU A 172 1.87 17.22 -7.78
N ALA A 173 1.66 16.02 -7.28
CA ALA A 173 2.64 14.93 -7.41
C ALA A 173 2.67 14.43 -8.86
N LYS A 174 3.86 14.17 -9.38
CA LYS A 174 4.01 13.58 -10.71
C LYS A 174 3.61 12.10 -10.67
N SER A 175 2.63 11.73 -11.47
CA SER A 175 2.31 10.33 -11.74
C SER A 175 3.38 9.70 -12.64
N GLY A 176 3.58 8.40 -12.48
CA GLY A 176 4.50 7.66 -13.34
C GLY A 176 5.09 6.43 -12.70
N HIS A 177 5.76 5.65 -13.54
CA HIS A 177 6.47 4.44 -13.15
C HIS A 177 7.83 4.77 -12.53
N GLU A 178 8.16 4.10 -11.45
CA GLU A 178 9.47 4.17 -10.78
C GLU A 178 9.92 2.77 -10.32
N LEU A 179 11.23 2.59 -10.18
CA LEU A 179 11.80 1.45 -9.47
C LEU A 179 12.18 1.93 -8.08
N LEU A 180 11.75 1.21 -7.06
CA LEU A 180 12.06 1.47 -5.67
C LEU A 180 12.85 0.32 -5.07
N ARG A 181 13.67 0.61 -4.09
CA ARG A 181 14.17 -0.38 -3.15
C ARG A 181 14.16 0.18 -1.74
N TRP A 182 13.99 -0.68 -0.77
CA TRP A 182 14.11 -0.29 0.63
C TRP A 182 15.53 -0.46 1.12
N GLU A 183 15.95 0.43 1.98
CA GLU A 183 17.31 0.49 2.52
C GLU A 183 17.30 0.79 4.02
N THR A 184 18.35 0.33 4.69
CA THR A 184 18.80 0.80 6.00
C THR A 184 20.21 1.34 5.87
N GLU A 185 20.82 1.82 6.96
CA GLU A 185 22.22 2.26 6.95
C GLU A 185 23.21 1.20 6.44
N HIS A 186 22.90 -0.09 6.69
CA HIS A 186 23.84 -1.20 6.40
C HIS A 186 23.33 -2.21 5.37
N HIS A 187 22.08 -2.07 4.92
CA HIS A 187 21.45 -3.08 4.05
C HIS A 187 20.63 -2.43 2.93
N VAL A 188 20.59 -3.11 1.80
CA VAL A 188 19.75 -2.73 0.65
C VAL A 188 18.86 -3.90 0.26
N GLY A 189 17.62 -3.60 -0.10
CA GLY A 189 16.69 -4.55 -0.69
C GLY A 189 16.81 -4.60 -2.21
N LYS A 190 16.10 -5.57 -2.81
CA LYS A 190 15.98 -5.65 -4.26
C LYS A 190 15.14 -4.50 -4.81
N TRP A 191 15.43 -4.12 -6.05
CA TRP A 191 14.59 -3.21 -6.80
C TRP A 191 13.24 -3.86 -7.13
N PHE A 192 12.14 -3.10 -6.94
CA PHE A 192 10.80 -3.51 -7.32
C PHE A 192 10.08 -2.38 -8.05
N PRO A 193 9.20 -2.71 -8.99
CA PRO A 193 8.42 -1.73 -9.72
C PRO A 193 7.30 -1.14 -8.87
N TRP A 194 7.12 0.17 -8.98
CA TRP A 194 6.07 0.94 -8.35
C TRP A 194 5.53 1.99 -9.30
N SER A 195 4.31 2.44 -9.10
CA SER A 195 3.79 3.61 -9.80
C SER A 195 3.15 4.60 -8.83
N ARG A 196 3.31 5.86 -9.14
CA ARG A 196 2.61 6.96 -8.48
C ARG A 196 1.40 7.35 -9.32
N VAL A 197 0.27 7.61 -8.67
CA VAL A 197 -0.99 7.96 -9.32
C VAL A 197 -1.61 9.14 -8.60
N ASN A 198 -1.76 10.27 -9.28
CA ASN A 198 -2.55 11.42 -8.81
C ASN A 198 -3.98 11.37 -9.38
N ALA A 199 -4.81 12.37 -9.10
CA ALA A 199 -6.21 12.39 -9.50
C ALA A 199 -6.39 12.36 -11.04
N ASP A 200 -5.58 13.13 -11.78
CA ASP A 200 -5.68 13.19 -13.25
C ASP A 200 -5.37 11.83 -13.87
N ALA A 201 -4.29 11.19 -13.41
CA ALA A 201 -3.92 9.85 -13.90
C ALA A 201 -4.94 8.78 -13.46
N LEU A 202 -5.56 8.92 -12.28
CA LEU A 202 -6.59 7.99 -11.82
C LEU A 202 -7.81 8.01 -12.74
N ASP A 203 -8.24 9.17 -13.22
CA ASP A 203 -9.41 9.32 -14.09
C ASP A 203 -9.26 8.49 -15.36
N ASP A 204 -8.14 8.67 -16.07
CA ASP A 204 -7.82 7.91 -17.28
C ASP A 204 -7.73 6.39 -17.00
N ILE A 205 -7.03 6.00 -15.92
CA ILE A 205 -6.82 4.61 -15.56
C ILE A 205 -8.13 3.93 -15.16
N ALA A 206 -8.96 4.60 -14.36
CA ALA A 206 -10.24 4.09 -13.89
C ALA A 206 -11.21 3.88 -15.08
N ALA A 207 -11.34 4.87 -15.96
CA ALA A 207 -12.20 4.77 -17.13
C ALA A 207 -11.85 3.57 -18.03
N VAL A 208 -10.56 3.38 -18.33
CA VAL A 208 -10.10 2.23 -19.15
C VAL A 208 -10.23 0.89 -18.42
N ALA A 209 -10.12 0.87 -17.09
CA ALA A 209 -10.32 -0.34 -16.29
C ALA A 209 -11.80 -0.66 -16.01
N GLY A 210 -12.74 0.17 -16.50
CA GLY A 210 -14.18 -0.04 -16.33
C GLY A 210 -14.72 0.43 -14.99
N PHE A 211 -14.08 1.43 -14.37
CA PHE A 211 -14.52 2.08 -13.15
C PHE A 211 -14.95 3.52 -13.37
N LEU A 212 -15.87 3.97 -12.53
CA LEU A 212 -16.25 5.37 -12.37
C LEU A 212 -15.73 5.87 -11.02
N ILE A 213 -15.21 7.08 -10.99
CA ILE A 213 -14.88 7.77 -9.75
C ILE A 213 -16.17 8.36 -9.19
N VAL A 214 -16.57 7.88 -8.02
CA VAL A 214 -17.79 8.35 -7.32
C VAL A 214 -17.49 9.55 -6.44
N ASN A 215 -16.32 9.55 -5.81
CA ASN A 215 -15.90 10.60 -4.90
C ASN A 215 -14.39 10.69 -4.83
N ILE A 216 -13.86 11.90 -4.68
CA ILE A 216 -12.47 12.17 -4.31
C ILE A 216 -12.49 13.18 -3.18
N VAL A 217 -11.75 12.92 -2.12
CA VAL A 217 -11.61 13.81 -0.98
C VAL A 217 -10.14 13.93 -0.56
N GLU A 218 -9.70 15.15 -0.35
CA GLU A 218 -8.43 15.45 0.28
C GLU A 218 -8.63 15.61 1.79
N ILE A 219 -7.84 14.86 2.56
CA ILE A 219 -7.90 14.83 4.02
C ILE A 219 -6.49 15.07 4.52
N HIS A 220 -6.22 16.30 4.94
CA HIS A 220 -4.86 16.74 5.27
C HIS A 220 -3.90 16.52 4.08
N SER A 221 -2.92 15.64 4.23
CA SER A 221 -1.93 15.31 3.19
C SER A 221 -2.25 14.02 2.42
N ARG A 222 -3.48 13.50 2.49
CA ARG A 222 -3.89 12.25 1.85
C ARG A 222 -5.10 12.47 0.95
N VAL A 223 -5.11 11.81 -0.19
CA VAL A 223 -6.22 11.88 -1.16
C VAL A 223 -6.84 10.50 -1.28
N ILE A 224 -8.12 10.41 -0.96
CA ILE A 224 -8.88 9.16 -0.99
C ILE A 224 -9.93 9.26 -2.09
N ALA A 225 -9.94 8.31 -3.00
CA ALA A 225 -10.98 8.17 -4.01
C ALA A 225 -11.83 6.91 -3.76
N VAL A 226 -13.10 7.00 -4.11
CA VAL A 226 -14.03 5.87 -4.13
C VAL A 226 -14.40 5.59 -5.57
N LEU A 227 -14.20 4.35 -5.99
CA LEU A 227 -14.55 3.89 -7.34
C LEU A 227 -15.67 2.86 -7.26
N CYS A 228 -16.55 2.83 -8.27
CA CYS A 228 -17.50 1.75 -8.50
C CYS A 228 -17.33 1.23 -9.93
N ARG A 229 -17.85 0.03 -10.22
CA ARG A 229 -17.85 -0.48 -11.60
C ARG A 229 -18.74 0.40 -12.49
N HIS A 230 -18.29 0.63 -13.69
CA HIS A 230 -19.14 1.17 -14.74
C HIS A 230 -20.15 0.09 -15.12
N THR A 231 -21.37 0.17 -14.59
CA THR A 231 -22.46 -0.70 -15.06
C THR A 231 -22.91 -0.17 -16.42
N HIS A 232 -22.59 -0.91 -17.49
CA HIS A 232 -23.30 -0.70 -18.76
C HIS A 232 -24.77 -0.93 -18.45
N GLY A 233 -25.58 0.11 -18.54
CA GLY A 233 -27.02 0.04 -18.25
C GLY A 233 -27.59 -1.19 -18.91
N ARG A 234 -28.19 -2.10 -18.14
CA ARG A 234 -29.08 -3.11 -18.69
C ARG A 234 -30.20 -2.29 -19.31
N GLY A 235 -30.15 -2.19 -20.66
CA GLY A 235 -31.27 -1.62 -21.39
C GLY A 235 -32.53 -2.38 -20.98
N TYR A 236 -33.52 -1.63 -20.52
CA TYR A 236 -34.89 -2.10 -20.33
C TYR A 236 -35.54 -2.27 -21.69
#